data_0de80b66a017fcf3a9a921d7f2ce81c6
#
_entry.id   0de80b66a017fcf3a9a921d7f2ce81c6
#
_cell.length_a   1.000
_cell.length_b   1.000
_cell.length_c   1.000
_cell.angle_alpha   90.00
_cell.angle_beta   90.00
_cell.angle_gamma   90.00
#
_symmetry.space_group_name_H-M   'P 1'
#
loop_
_entity.id
_entity.type
_entity.pdbx_description
1 polymer ?
#
loop_
_entity_poly.entity_id
_entity_poly.type
_entity_poly.pdbx_seq_one_letter_code
_entity_poly.pdbx_strand_id
1 'polypeptide(L)'
;MHSSTYPHFFHGSSHRQREYATVTFMNDVMLQPMGERTPMTQSLRDRAQDAIMCCAALAWRIGGNVLFGMTTALALQQVPLPEACDLDAEMLHITSSTPDRRRRRIPGTHPHVWKLIATHPDACVPIKGNVFALHPFHAWAQLSSHVSLEELVILAEAIITAISKSSGRYPRLVLSSLREFIDNAPYFLGKTACRTALQLVKANVLSPKESKARLVLLRHGLPDAEVNCHVDRAMFDS
;
A
#
# COMPACT_ATOMS: atom_id res chain seq x y z
N MET A 1 28.50 13.48 14.65
CA MET A 1 28.37 12.02 14.83
C MET A 1 26.98 11.75 15.41
N HIS A 2 25.96 11.60 14.56
CA HIS A 2 24.62 11.24 15.00
C HIS A 2 24.44 9.74 14.77
N SER A 3 24.43 8.99 15.86
CA SER A 3 24.10 7.58 15.90
C SER A 3 22.61 7.42 15.64
N SER A 4 22.24 7.00 14.43
CA SER A 4 20.88 6.62 14.08
C SER A 4 20.61 5.24 14.66
N THR A 5 19.92 5.20 15.78
CA THR A 5 19.48 3.96 16.41
C THR A 5 18.23 3.45 15.69
N TYR A 6 18.41 2.51 14.76
CA TYR A 6 17.30 1.76 14.18
C TYR A 6 16.67 0.86 15.24
N PRO A 7 15.35 0.81 15.37
CA PRO A 7 14.73 -0.20 16.21
C PRO A 7 14.99 -1.58 15.60
N HIS A 8 15.67 -2.43 16.35
CA HIS A 8 15.83 -3.84 16.04
C HIS A 8 14.45 -4.51 16.06
N PHE A 9 13.88 -4.75 14.91
CA PHE A 9 12.53 -5.29 14.75
C PHE A 9 12.34 -6.71 15.28
N PHE A 10 13.43 -7.39 15.75
CA PHE A 10 13.37 -8.83 16.03
C PHE A 10 14.35 -9.31 17.10
N HIS A 11 14.34 -8.72 18.28
CA HIS A 11 14.97 -9.36 19.44
C HIS A 11 14.09 -9.24 20.67
N GLY A 12 13.83 -10.37 21.29
CA GLY A 12 13.37 -10.38 22.66
C GLY A 12 12.43 -11.50 23.03
N SER A 13 12.97 -12.66 23.33
CA SER A 13 12.39 -13.53 24.34
C SER A 13 12.58 -12.87 25.70
N SER A 14 11.52 -12.50 26.35
CA SER A 14 11.48 -12.24 27.77
C SER A 14 10.17 -12.77 28.32
N HIS A 15 10.24 -13.92 28.97
CA HIS A 15 9.18 -14.46 29.82
C HIS A 15 8.88 -13.42 30.93
N ARG A 16 7.70 -12.83 30.91
CA ARG A 16 6.99 -12.39 32.11
C ARG A 16 5.54 -12.84 32.00
N GLN A 17 5.17 -13.77 32.86
CA GLN A 17 3.81 -14.06 33.20
C GLN A 17 3.11 -12.76 33.61
N ARG A 18 2.05 -12.39 32.93
CA ARG A 18 1.06 -11.42 33.37
C ARG A 18 -0.29 -12.08 33.37
N GLU A 19 -0.96 -11.96 34.51
CA GLU A 19 -2.28 -12.46 34.83
C GLU A 19 -3.30 -12.14 33.75
N TYR A 20 -4.06 -13.15 33.38
CA TYR A 20 -5.15 -13.10 32.43
C TYR A 20 -6.36 -12.38 33.05
N ALA A 21 -6.49 -11.08 32.77
CA ALA A 21 -7.80 -10.46 32.86
C ALA A 21 -8.59 -10.92 31.63
N THR A 22 -9.60 -11.72 31.86
CA THR A 22 -10.52 -12.25 30.85
C THR A 22 -11.28 -11.09 30.20
N VAL A 23 -10.85 -10.64 29.05
CA VAL A 23 -11.62 -9.74 28.19
C VAL A 23 -12.34 -10.58 27.14
N THR A 24 -13.56 -10.93 27.46
CA THR A 24 -14.51 -11.71 26.63
C THR A 24 -15.07 -10.91 25.43
N PHE A 25 -14.44 -9.82 25.03
CA PHE A 25 -14.98 -8.88 24.02
C PHE A 25 -14.29 -8.90 22.65
N MET A 26 -13.34 -9.79 22.40
CA MET A 26 -12.56 -9.73 21.15
C MET A 26 -12.71 -10.94 20.22
N ASN A 27 -13.62 -11.88 20.51
CA ASN A 27 -13.83 -13.04 19.62
C ASN A 27 -14.80 -12.77 18.47
N ASP A 28 -15.50 -11.63 18.44
CA ASP A 28 -16.51 -11.30 17.42
C ASP A 28 -16.10 -10.18 16.45
N VAL A 29 -14.88 -9.69 16.52
CA VAL A 29 -14.34 -8.84 15.42
C VAL A 29 -13.77 -9.77 14.35
N MET A 30 -14.58 -10.66 13.88
CA MET A 30 -14.41 -11.38 12.62
C MET A 30 -14.73 -10.39 11.51
N LEU A 31 -13.74 -10.19 10.65
CA LEU A 31 -13.76 -9.54 9.35
C LEU A 31 -15.18 -9.41 8.76
N GLN A 32 -15.82 -8.28 8.98
CA GLN A 32 -17.01 -7.97 8.19
C GLN A 32 -16.56 -7.63 6.76
N PRO A 33 -17.25 -8.14 5.73
CA PRO A 33 -16.94 -7.77 4.35
C PRO A 33 -17.04 -6.25 4.20
N MET A 34 -16.05 -5.66 3.56
CA MET A 34 -15.91 -4.21 3.41
C MET A 34 -17.13 -3.64 2.68
N GLY A 35 -17.96 -2.96 3.44
CA GLY A 35 -19.29 -2.53 3.08
C GLY A 35 -19.42 -1.55 1.92
N GLU A 36 -20.67 -1.36 1.52
CA GLU A 36 -21.23 -0.63 0.39
C GLU A 36 -20.70 0.80 0.15
N ARG A 37 -20.83 1.23 -1.09
CA ARG A 37 -20.26 2.41 -1.75
C ARG A 37 -20.63 3.76 -1.10
N THR A 38 -19.77 4.25 -0.23
CA THR A 38 -19.75 5.62 0.29
C THR A 38 -18.83 6.54 -0.55
N PRO A 39 -18.92 7.87 -0.43
CA PRO A 39 -17.98 8.79 -1.08
C PRO A 39 -16.52 8.40 -0.82
N MET A 40 -15.70 8.37 -1.85
CA MET A 40 -14.37 7.75 -1.85
C MET A 40 -13.46 8.17 -0.67
N THR A 41 -13.46 9.43 -0.29
CA THR A 41 -12.60 9.92 0.79
C THR A 41 -13.02 9.41 2.17
N GLN A 42 -14.32 9.34 2.43
CA GLN A 42 -14.85 8.79 3.68
C GLN A 42 -14.58 7.28 3.72
N SER A 43 -14.87 6.58 2.63
CA SER A 43 -14.60 5.15 2.49
C SER A 43 -13.12 4.77 2.70
N LEU A 44 -12.17 5.60 2.24
CA LEU A 44 -10.75 5.35 2.47
C LEU A 44 -10.34 5.50 3.94
N ARG A 45 -10.90 6.49 4.64
CA ARG A 45 -10.67 6.70 6.08
C ARG A 45 -11.26 5.56 6.91
N ASP A 46 -12.50 5.18 6.62
CA ASP A 46 -13.20 4.11 7.32
C ASP A 46 -12.45 2.78 7.12
N ARG A 47 -12.06 2.47 5.89
CA ARG A 47 -11.22 1.29 5.56
C ARG A 47 -9.89 1.30 6.31
N ALA A 48 -9.22 2.44 6.37
CA ALA A 48 -7.96 2.56 7.11
C ALA A 48 -8.17 2.32 8.61
N GLN A 49 -9.26 2.85 9.18
CA GLN A 49 -9.58 2.66 10.59
C GLN A 49 -9.85 1.18 10.90
N ASP A 50 -10.63 0.50 10.07
CA ASP A 50 -10.90 -0.93 10.19
C ASP A 50 -9.61 -1.76 10.06
N ALA A 51 -8.79 -1.44 9.07
CA ALA A 51 -7.49 -2.08 8.89
C ALA A 51 -6.57 -1.88 10.10
N ILE A 52 -6.53 -0.67 10.67
CA ILE A 52 -5.75 -0.39 11.89
C ILE A 52 -6.25 -1.23 13.05
N MET A 53 -7.56 -1.36 13.26
CA MET A 53 -8.12 -2.17 14.34
C MET A 53 -7.76 -3.66 14.17
N CYS A 54 -7.97 -4.23 12.98
CA CYS A 54 -7.63 -5.62 12.69
C CYS A 54 -6.13 -5.89 12.84
N CYS A 55 -5.28 -5.00 12.31
CA CYS A 55 -3.83 -5.12 12.39
C CYS A 55 -3.32 -4.97 13.84
N ALA A 56 -3.90 -4.06 14.63
CA ALA A 56 -3.55 -3.88 16.04
C ALA A 56 -3.93 -5.10 16.88
N ALA A 57 -5.11 -5.68 16.67
CA ALA A 57 -5.55 -6.91 17.33
C ALA A 57 -4.60 -8.07 17.00
N LEU A 58 -4.18 -8.19 15.73
CA LEU A 58 -3.19 -9.18 15.32
C LEU A 58 -1.83 -8.95 15.98
N ALA A 59 -1.31 -7.71 15.95
CA ALA A 59 -0.02 -7.36 16.55
C ALA A 59 0.01 -7.63 18.06
N TRP A 60 -1.10 -7.34 18.75
CA TRP A 60 -1.27 -7.66 20.17
C TRP A 60 -1.23 -9.19 20.42
N ARG A 61 -1.95 -9.97 19.61
CA ARG A 61 -1.97 -11.44 19.70
C ARG A 61 -0.59 -12.07 19.45
N ILE A 62 0.19 -11.47 18.56
CA ILE A 62 1.55 -11.90 18.23
C ILE A 62 2.56 -11.50 19.32
N GLY A 63 2.27 -10.44 20.09
CA GLY A 63 3.15 -9.92 21.15
C GLY A 63 4.37 -9.18 20.63
N GLY A 64 4.27 -8.46 19.50
CA GLY A 64 5.40 -7.72 18.95
C GLY A 64 5.08 -6.94 17.69
N ASN A 65 6.08 -6.24 17.17
CA ASN A 65 5.95 -5.45 15.94
C ASN A 65 5.58 -6.33 14.73
N VAL A 66 4.62 -5.88 13.97
CA VAL A 66 4.15 -6.56 12.75
C VAL A 66 4.24 -5.58 11.57
N LEU A 67 4.91 -6.01 10.52
CA LEU A 67 4.99 -5.27 9.26
C LEU A 67 3.98 -5.86 8.27
N PHE A 68 3.08 -5.01 7.80
CA PHE A 68 2.08 -5.35 6.80
C PHE A 68 2.53 -4.91 5.40
N GLY A 69 2.21 -5.71 4.39
CA GLY A 69 2.52 -5.44 2.99
C GLY A 69 1.28 -5.51 2.11
N MET A 70 1.48 -5.57 0.81
CA MET A 70 0.44 -5.76 -0.20
C MET A 70 -0.75 -4.79 -0.01
N THR A 71 -1.97 -5.27 -0.21
CA THR A 71 -3.23 -4.53 -0.04
C THR A 71 -3.43 -4.02 1.37
N THR A 72 -3.00 -4.76 2.39
CA THR A 72 -3.10 -4.33 3.80
C THR A 72 -2.27 -3.07 4.06
N ALA A 73 -1.05 -2.98 3.52
CA ALA A 73 -0.22 -1.77 3.66
C ALA A 73 -0.85 -0.55 2.98
N LEU A 74 -1.53 -0.73 1.86
CA LEU A 74 -2.23 0.33 1.15
C LEU A 74 -3.45 0.81 1.93
N ALA A 75 -4.26 -0.13 2.44
CA ALA A 75 -5.43 0.19 3.27
C ALA A 75 -5.04 1.01 4.50
N LEU A 76 -3.98 0.61 5.23
CA LEU A 76 -3.45 1.31 6.39
C LEU A 76 -3.04 2.77 6.09
N GLN A 77 -2.67 3.07 4.84
CA GLN A 77 -2.18 4.38 4.40
C GLN A 77 -3.20 5.15 3.54
N GLN A 78 -4.48 4.76 3.58
CA GLN A 78 -5.58 5.41 2.85
C GLN A 78 -5.36 5.46 1.33
N VAL A 79 -4.65 4.49 0.78
CA VAL A 79 -4.49 4.34 -0.68
C VAL A 79 -5.65 3.48 -1.20
N PRO A 80 -6.29 3.85 -2.32
CA PRO A 80 -7.26 3.00 -2.99
C PRO A 80 -6.69 1.61 -3.29
N LEU A 81 -7.48 0.58 -3.09
CA LEU A 81 -7.09 -0.79 -3.44
C LEU A 81 -7.39 -1.07 -4.92
N PRO A 82 -6.64 -1.97 -5.57
CA PRO A 82 -6.96 -2.39 -6.93
C PRO A 82 -8.34 -3.05 -6.99
N GLU A 83 -9.10 -2.81 -8.06
CA GLU A 83 -10.42 -3.41 -8.27
C GLU A 83 -10.30 -4.91 -8.59
N ALA A 84 -9.24 -5.31 -9.31
CA ALA A 84 -8.95 -6.69 -9.66
C ALA A 84 -7.55 -7.08 -9.16
N CYS A 85 -7.50 -8.03 -8.25
CA CYS A 85 -6.28 -8.58 -7.67
C CYS A 85 -6.49 -10.06 -7.38
N ASP A 86 -5.47 -10.89 -7.56
CA ASP A 86 -5.54 -12.32 -7.27
C ASP A 86 -5.32 -12.67 -5.78
N LEU A 87 -5.14 -11.64 -4.94
CA LEU A 87 -5.00 -11.80 -3.50
C LEU A 87 -6.35 -11.88 -2.81
N ASP A 88 -6.41 -12.69 -1.75
CA ASP A 88 -7.59 -12.75 -0.89
C ASP A 88 -7.73 -11.44 -0.10
N ALA A 89 -8.82 -10.72 -0.36
CA ALA A 89 -9.11 -9.42 0.26
C ALA A 89 -9.43 -9.50 1.76
N GLU A 90 -9.81 -10.69 2.26
CA GLU A 90 -10.16 -10.91 3.67
C GLU A 90 -8.93 -11.22 4.53
N MET A 91 -7.79 -11.52 3.91
CA MET A 91 -6.57 -11.87 4.61
C MET A 91 -5.70 -10.64 4.90
N LEU A 92 -5.13 -10.59 6.10
CA LEU A 92 -4.10 -9.62 6.43
C LEU A 92 -2.74 -10.07 5.86
N HIS A 93 -2.14 -9.26 5.02
CA HIS A 93 -0.86 -9.56 4.38
C HIS A 93 0.31 -9.10 5.25
N ILE A 94 1.01 -10.06 5.87
CA ILE A 94 2.19 -9.81 6.70
C ILE A 94 3.45 -9.95 5.84
N THR A 95 4.43 -9.08 6.07
CA THR A 95 5.67 -9.08 5.31
C THR A 95 6.89 -9.23 6.20
N SER A 96 7.89 -9.97 5.73
CA SER A 96 9.21 -10.13 6.37
C SER A 96 10.34 -9.94 5.37
N SER A 97 11.53 -9.61 5.85
CA SER A 97 12.72 -9.41 5.00
C SER A 97 13.33 -10.73 4.50
N THR A 98 13.16 -11.82 5.24
CA THR A 98 13.73 -13.13 4.93
C THR A 98 12.73 -14.26 5.16
N PRO A 99 12.90 -15.42 4.48
CA PRO A 99 12.04 -16.60 4.69
C PRO A 99 12.04 -17.10 6.14
N ASP A 100 13.19 -17.03 6.82
CA ASP A 100 13.33 -17.52 8.21
C ASP A 100 12.51 -16.70 9.19
N ARG A 101 12.32 -15.41 8.88
CA ARG A 101 11.47 -14.49 9.65
C ARG A 101 10.01 -14.53 9.23
N ARG A 102 9.66 -15.35 8.23
CA ARG A 102 8.30 -15.51 7.75
C ARG A 102 7.44 -16.16 8.81
N ARG A 103 6.47 -15.43 9.35
CA ARG A 103 5.51 -15.96 10.33
C ARG A 103 4.58 -16.95 9.63
N ARG A 104 4.62 -18.21 10.04
CA ARG A 104 3.83 -19.28 9.44
C ARG A 104 2.50 -19.47 10.18
N ARG A 105 1.42 -19.70 9.42
CA ARG A 105 0.13 -20.22 9.92
C ARG A 105 -0.51 -19.40 11.06
N ILE A 106 -0.52 -18.09 10.95
CA ILE A 106 -1.37 -17.28 11.79
C ILE A 106 -2.73 -17.19 11.11
N PRO A 107 -3.83 -17.66 11.72
CA PRO A 107 -5.17 -17.59 11.12
C PRO A 107 -5.53 -16.16 10.72
N GLY A 108 -6.15 -16.01 9.55
CA GLY A 108 -6.52 -14.71 9.00
C GLY A 108 -5.35 -13.92 8.39
N THR A 109 -4.19 -14.58 8.17
CA THR A 109 -3.03 -13.89 7.58
C THR A 109 -2.41 -14.65 6.42
N HIS A 110 -1.87 -13.90 5.46
CA HIS A 110 -1.04 -14.41 4.38
C HIS A 110 0.38 -13.85 4.50
N PRO A 111 1.41 -14.69 4.74
CA PRO A 111 2.77 -14.22 4.94
C PRO A 111 3.54 -14.10 3.61
N HIS A 112 4.21 -12.97 3.42
CA HIS A 112 5.05 -12.66 2.28
C HIS A 112 6.51 -12.45 2.69
N VAL A 113 7.43 -12.60 1.72
CA VAL A 113 8.83 -12.24 1.87
C VAL A 113 9.16 -11.11 0.90
N TRP A 114 9.70 -10.01 1.43
CA TRP A 114 10.13 -8.86 0.65
C TRP A 114 11.57 -8.48 1.00
N LYS A 115 12.52 -8.95 0.19
CA LYS A 115 13.95 -8.81 0.49
C LYS A 115 14.44 -7.36 0.49
N LEU A 116 13.77 -6.46 -0.24
CA LEU A 116 14.14 -5.05 -0.35
C LEU A 116 14.08 -4.30 0.99
N ILE A 117 13.34 -4.80 1.98
CA ILE A 117 13.30 -4.21 3.33
C ILE A 117 14.70 -4.11 3.94
N ALA A 118 15.57 -5.09 3.68
CA ALA A 118 16.90 -5.15 4.29
C ALA A 118 17.84 -4.05 3.79
N THR A 119 17.58 -3.52 2.60
CA THR A 119 18.46 -2.53 1.93
C THR A 119 17.86 -1.12 1.86
N HIS A 120 16.58 -0.96 2.24
CA HIS A 120 15.88 0.31 2.17
C HIS A 120 15.37 0.70 3.56
N PRO A 121 16.06 1.62 4.25
CA PRO A 121 15.68 2.05 5.60
C PRO A 121 14.25 2.59 5.69
N ASP A 122 13.80 3.29 4.65
CA ASP A 122 12.49 3.93 4.58
C ASP A 122 11.36 2.98 4.13
N ALA A 123 11.66 1.66 4.01
CA ALA A 123 10.66 0.68 3.58
C ALA A 123 9.52 0.49 4.59
N CYS A 124 9.73 0.84 5.87
CA CYS A 124 8.78 0.61 6.95
C CYS A 124 8.22 1.93 7.48
N VAL A 125 6.91 2.09 7.40
CA VAL A 125 6.17 3.25 7.90
C VAL A 125 5.46 2.87 9.20
N PRO A 126 5.71 3.58 10.32
CA PRO A 126 4.96 3.36 11.56
C PRO A 126 3.53 3.86 11.38
N ILE A 127 2.55 3.07 11.80
CA ILE A 127 1.12 3.42 11.72
C ILE A 127 0.56 3.72 13.10
N LYS A 128 0.55 2.71 13.99
CA LYS A 128 0.07 2.86 15.37
C LYS A 128 0.61 1.74 16.25
N GLY A 129 1.25 2.08 17.36
CA GLY A 129 1.78 1.09 18.31
C GLY A 129 2.72 0.09 17.61
N ASN A 130 2.37 -1.19 17.64
CA ASN A 130 3.16 -2.27 17.04
C ASN A 130 2.79 -2.56 15.57
N VAL A 131 1.98 -1.71 14.93
CA VAL A 131 1.55 -1.85 13.53
C VAL A 131 2.45 -1.00 12.64
N PHE A 132 3.09 -1.65 11.68
CA PHE A 132 3.93 -1.02 10.66
C PHE A 132 3.42 -1.42 9.28
N ALA A 133 3.49 -0.53 8.32
CA ALA A 133 3.17 -0.80 6.93
C ALA A 133 4.41 -0.67 6.05
N LEU A 134 4.47 -1.43 4.97
CA LEU A 134 5.43 -1.13 3.92
C LEU A 134 5.11 0.23 3.30
N HIS A 135 6.15 1.02 3.03
CA HIS A 135 6.02 2.24 2.25
C HIS A 135 5.25 1.96 0.95
N PRO A 136 4.36 2.86 0.48
CA PRO A 136 3.48 2.59 -0.66
C PRO A 136 4.21 2.13 -1.92
N PHE A 137 5.43 2.62 -2.19
CA PHE A 137 6.25 2.17 -3.33
C PHE A 137 6.61 0.69 -3.24
N HIS A 138 6.97 0.21 -2.05
CA HIS A 138 7.27 -1.19 -1.82
C HIS A 138 6.02 -2.07 -1.92
N ALA A 139 4.89 -1.61 -1.37
CA ALA A 139 3.62 -2.33 -1.47
C ALA A 139 3.16 -2.43 -2.94
N TRP A 140 3.31 -1.35 -3.73
CA TRP A 140 3.06 -1.33 -5.15
C TRP A 140 3.95 -2.31 -5.92
N ALA A 141 5.25 -2.31 -5.64
CA ALA A 141 6.18 -3.24 -6.25
C ALA A 141 5.89 -4.71 -5.90
N GLN A 142 5.45 -5.00 -4.65
CA GLN A 142 4.99 -6.33 -4.27
C GLN A 142 3.74 -6.78 -5.07
N LEU A 143 2.80 -5.86 -5.32
CA LEU A 143 1.55 -6.13 -6.03
C LEU A 143 1.74 -6.33 -7.53
N SER A 144 2.89 -5.98 -8.09
CA SER A 144 3.14 -6.01 -9.53
C SER A 144 2.98 -7.39 -10.20
N SER A 145 3.05 -8.47 -9.44
CA SER A 145 2.80 -9.84 -9.92
C SER A 145 1.37 -10.34 -9.64
N HIS A 146 0.53 -9.53 -9.00
CA HIS A 146 -0.81 -9.89 -8.54
C HIS A 146 -1.93 -9.09 -9.19
N VAL A 147 -1.57 -8.10 -10.00
CA VAL A 147 -2.53 -7.23 -10.69
C VAL A 147 -2.20 -7.10 -12.16
N SER A 148 -3.17 -6.71 -12.98
CA SER A 148 -2.94 -6.38 -14.39
C SER A 148 -2.05 -5.14 -14.55
N LEU A 149 -1.48 -4.94 -15.74
CA LEU A 149 -0.73 -3.74 -16.05
C LEU A 149 -1.58 -2.47 -15.88
N GLU A 150 -2.84 -2.51 -16.27
CA GLU A 150 -3.79 -1.41 -16.14
C GLU A 150 -4.00 -1.06 -14.65
N GLU A 151 -4.30 -2.05 -13.81
CA GLU A 151 -4.45 -1.85 -12.36
C GLU A 151 -3.14 -1.34 -11.72
N LEU A 152 -1.99 -1.80 -12.21
CA LEU A 152 -0.69 -1.35 -11.71
C LEU A 152 -0.44 0.14 -12.01
N VAL A 153 -0.88 0.63 -13.18
CA VAL A 153 -0.83 2.07 -13.53
C VAL A 153 -1.78 2.86 -12.65
N ILE A 154 -3.04 2.44 -12.53
CA ILE A 154 -4.06 3.09 -11.69
C ILE A 154 -3.59 3.21 -10.25
N LEU A 155 -3.01 2.13 -9.72
CA LEU A 155 -2.50 2.10 -8.35
C LEU A 155 -1.30 3.03 -8.15
N ALA A 156 -0.37 3.12 -9.11
CA ALA A 156 0.75 4.05 -9.05
C ALA A 156 0.28 5.51 -8.99
N GLU A 157 -0.68 5.89 -9.83
CA GLU A 157 -1.27 7.23 -9.86
C GLU A 157 -2.01 7.55 -8.54
N ALA A 158 -2.74 6.59 -7.98
CA ALA A 158 -3.39 6.72 -6.68
C ALA A 158 -2.36 6.90 -5.53
N ILE A 159 -1.26 6.17 -5.54
CA ILE A 159 -0.17 6.29 -4.57
C ILE A 159 0.50 7.67 -4.68
N ILE A 160 0.80 8.12 -5.89
CA ILE A 160 1.39 9.45 -6.13
C ILE A 160 0.49 10.52 -5.52
N THR A 161 -0.81 10.44 -5.78
CA THR A 161 -1.80 11.39 -5.25
C THR A 161 -1.90 11.32 -3.73
N ALA A 162 -1.92 10.12 -3.13
CA ALA A 162 -1.98 9.94 -1.68
C ALA A 162 -0.73 10.52 -0.98
N ILE A 163 0.47 10.20 -1.48
CA ILE A 163 1.73 10.72 -0.95
C ILE A 163 1.81 12.24 -1.12
N SER A 164 1.42 12.78 -2.29
CA SER A 164 1.42 14.24 -2.52
C SER A 164 0.52 14.97 -1.54
N LYS A 165 -0.70 14.47 -1.30
CA LYS A 165 -1.64 15.04 -0.33
C LYS A 165 -1.14 14.98 1.11
N SER A 166 -0.52 13.87 1.51
CA SER A 166 -0.06 13.70 2.90
C SER A 166 1.24 14.44 3.21
N SER A 167 2.14 14.57 2.23
CA SER A 167 3.48 15.17 2.41
C SER A 167 3.59 16.61 1.91
N GLY A 168 2.59 17.13 1.19
CA GLY A 168 2.64 18.44 0.52
C GLY A 168 3.60 18.50 -0.67
N ARG A 169 4.16 17.37 -1.11
CA ARG A 169 5.09 17.32 -2.26
C ARG A 169 4.33 17.39 -3.59
N TYR A 170 4.94 18.01 -4.58
CA TYR A 170 4.38 18.03 -5.93
C TYR A 170 4.30 16.63 -6.53
N PRO A 171 3.17 16.25 -7.17
CA PRO A 171 2.99 14.90 -7.74
C PRO A 171 4.10 14.47 -8.71
N ARG A 172 4.65 15.39 -9.49
CA ARG A 172 5.77 15.11 -10.41
C ARG A 172 7.05 14.68 -9.68
N LEU A 173 7.33 15.25 -8.50
CA LEU A 173 8.47 14.85 -7.68
C LEU A 173 8.26 13.47 -7.07
N VAL A 174 7.03 13.16 -6.67
CA VAL A 174 6.69 11.82 -6.15
C VAL A 174 6.83 10.77 -7.26
N LEU A 175 6.37 11.06 -8.48
CA LEU A 175 6.57 10.19 -9.65
C LEU A 175 8.06 9.98 -9.95
N SER A 176 8.88 11.04 -9.90
CA SER A 176 10.33 10.93 -10.09
C SER A 176 10.95 10.02 -9.03
N SER A 177 10.55 10.17 -7.76
CA SER A 177 11.02 9.29 -6.67
C SER A 177 10.59 7.83 -6.86
N LEU A 178 9.38 7.59 -7.39
CA LEU A 178 8.92 6.23 -7.70
C LEU A 178 9.71 5.60 -8.85
N ARG A 179 10.05 6.37 -9.89
CA ARG A 179 10.92 5.91 -10.98
C ARG A 179 12.32 5.57 -10.48
N GLU A 180 12.92 6.48 -9.72
CA GLU A 180 14.23 6.27 -9.10
C GLU A 180 14.25 5.02 -8.20
N PHE A 181 13.20 4.82 -7.40
CA PHE A 181 13.04 3.61 -6.58
C PHE A 181 13.09 2.33 -7.44
N ILE A 182 12.35 2.27 -8.54
CA ILE A 182 12.33 1.08 -9.42
C ILE A 182 13.65 0.89 -10.15
N ASP A 183 14.28 1.96 -10.60
CA ASP A 183 15.55 1.88 -11.32
C ASP A 183 16.66 1.35 -10.42
N ASN A 184 16.76 1.87 -9.20
CA ASN A 184 17.79 1.50 -8.22
C ASN A 184 17.49 0.18 -7.48
N ALA A 185 16.24 -0.28 -7.46
CA ALA A 185 15.90 -1.54 -6.79
C ALA A 185 16.63 -2.73 -7.43
N PRO A 186 17.15 -3.68 -6.64
CA PRO A 186 17.61 -4.97 -7.16
C PRO A 186 16.46 -5.72 -7.85
N TYR A 187 16.77 -6.83 -8.51
CA TYR A 187 15.76 -7.63 -9.17
C TYR A 187 14.72 -8.16 -8.16
N PHE A 188 13.45 -8.05 -8.54
CA PHE A 188 12.30 -8.70 -7.88
C PHE A 188 11.27 -9.13 -8.93
N LEU A 189 10.42 -10.07 -8.56
CA LEU A 189 9.33 -10.55 -9.44
C LEU A 189 8.37 -9.40 -9.73
N GLY A 190 8.13 -9.11 -11.04
CA GLY A 190 7.28 -8.00 -11.47
C GLY A 190 8.01 -6.67 -11.73
N LYS A 191 9.33 -6.57 -11.53
CA LYS A 191 10.09 -5.34 -11.82
C LYS A 191 9.89 -4.83 -13.26
N THR A 192 9.83 -5.72 -14.24
CA THR A 192 9.55 -5.35 -15.63
C THR A 192 8.15 -4.77 -15.80
N ALA A 193 7.14 -5.37 -15.17
CA ALA A 193 5.78 -4.82 -15.18
C ALA A 193 5.72 -3.43 -14.56
N CYS A 194 6.45 -3.19 -13.45
CA CYS A 194 6.58 -1.86 -12.86
C CYS A 194 7.18 -0.84 -13.85
N ARG A 195 8.25 -1.20 -14.55
CA ARG A 195 8.87 -0.32 -15.56
C ARG A 195 7.93 0.00 -16.71
N THR A 196 7.21 -1.00 -17.21
CA THR A 196 6.19 -0.80 -18.26
C THR A 196 5.07 0.10 -17.78
N ALA A 197 4.55 -0.12 -16.56
CA ALA A 197 3.52 0.72 -15.97
C ALA A 197 3.96 2.18 -15.86
N LEU A 198 5.20 2.43 -15.42
CA LEU A 198 5.74 3.79 -15.25
C LEU A 198 5.86 4.60 -16.56
N GLN A 199 5.81 3.94 -17.72
CA GLN A 199 5.74 4.63 -19.02
C GLN A 199 4.35 5.24 -19.26
N LEU A 200 3.31 4.66 -18.65
CA LEU A 200 1.91 5.07 -18.80
C LEU A 200 1.42 5.96 -17.66
N VAL A 201 2.15 6.00 -16.53
CA VAL A 201 1.74 6.74 -15.31
C VAL A 201 1.84 8.24 -15.51
N LYS A 202 0.77 8.95 -15.13
CA LYS A 202 0.68 10.41 -15.07
C LYS A 202 0.65 10.92 -13.63
N ALA A 203 1.28 12.06 -13.38
CA ALA A 203 1.45 12.59 -12.03
C ALA A 203 0.20 13.29 -11.46
N ASN A 204 -0.64 13.86 -12.31
CA ASN A 204 -1.72 14.77 -11.89
C ASN A 204 -3.12 14.14 -11.94
N VAL A 205 -3.23 12.83 -11.83
CA VAL A 205 -4.51 12.13 -11.79
C VAL A 205 -5.08 12.18 -10.38
N LEU A 206 -6.33 12.59 -10.23
CA LEU A 206 -6.94 12.79 -8.92
C LEU A 206 -7.77 11.60 -8.42
N SER A 207 -8.14 10.69 -9.32
CA SER A 207 -8.95 9.52 -8.95
C SER A 207 -8.65 8.28 -9.80
N PRO A 208 -8.83 7.07 -9.26
CA PRO A 208 -8.73 5.82 -10.03
C PRO A 208 -9.66 5.75 -11.24
N LYS A 209 -10.83 6.42 -11.18
CA LYS A 209 -11.78 6.47 -12.29
C LYS A 209 -11.26 7.28 -13.47
N GLU A 210 -10.56 8.38 -13.22
CA GLU A 210 -9.89 9.17 -14.26
C GLU A 210 -8.78 8.35 -14.93
N SER A 211 -7.93 7.67 -14.14
CA SER A 211 -6.93 6.75 -14.65
C SER A 211 -7.55 5.70 -15.57
N LYS A 212 -8.61 5.05 -15.10
CA LYS A 212 -9.31 4.00 -15.84
C LYS A 212 -9.90 4.51 -17.15
N ALA A 213 -10.59 5.66 -17.13
CA ALA A 213 -11.16 6.28 -18.31
C ALA A 213 -10.07 6.60 -19.34
N ARG A 214 -8.97 7.22 -18.91
CA ARG A 214 -7.81 7.54 -19.76
C ARG A 214 -7.22 6.30 -20.42
N LEU A 215 -6.98 5.24 -19.64
CA LEU A 215 -6.41 3.99 -20.14
C LEU A 215 -7.35 3.27 -21.12
N VAL A 216 -8.65 3.32 -20.90
CA VAL A 216 -9.64 2.80 -21.85
C VAL A 216 -9.57 3.56 -23.18
N LEU A 217 -9.54 4.88 -23.16
CA LEU A 217 -9.42 5.71 -24.37
C LEU A 217 -8.11 5.40 -25.12
N LEU A 218 -7.00 5.32 -24.41
CA LEU A 218 -5.70 4.98 -24.98
C LEU A 218 -5.69 3.60 -25.64
N ARG A 219 -6.31 2.59 -25.02
CA ARG A 219 -6.44 1.23 -25.57
C ARG A 219 -7.28 1.21 -26.86
N HIS A 220 -8.24 2.11 -27.01
CA HIS A 220 -9.04 2.26 -28.23
C HIS A 220 -8.39 3.16 -29.29
N GLY A 221 -7.11 3.49 -29.15
CA GLY A 221 -6.33 4.24 -30.13
C GLY A 221 -6.57 5.75 -30.11
N LEU A 222 -7.25 6.27 -29.09
CA LEU A 222 -7.38 7.71 -28.90
C LEU A 222 -6.08 8.28 -28.33
N PRO A 223 -5.76 9.56 -28.63
CA PRO A 223 -4.59 10.22 -28.03
C PRO A 223 -4.62 10.16 -26.51
N ASP A 224 -3.44 10.09 -25.88
CA ASP A 224 -3.33 10.07 -24.43
C ASP A 224 -3.84 11.38 -23.84
N ALA A 225 -5.02 11.31 -23.19
CA ALA A 225 -5.69 12.48 -22.65
C ALA A 225 -4.85 13.20 -21.61
N GLU A 226 -4.84 14.52 -21.70
CA GLU A 226 -4.29 15.36 -20.62
C GLU A 226 -5.24 15.30 -19.42
N VAL A 227 -4.65 15.13 -18.23
CA VAL A 227 -5.39 15.03 -16.97
C VAL A 227 -5.33 16.36 -16.23
N ASN A 228 -6.48 16.83 -15.73
CA ASN A 228 -6.60 18.07 -14.96
C ASN A 228 -5.98 19.29 -15.64
N CYS A 229 -6.12 19.40 -16.96
CA CYS A 229 -5.77 20.61 -17.69
C CYS A 229 -6.81 21.71 -17.42
N HIS A 230 -6.34 22.93 -17.29
CA HIS A 230 -7.22 24.10 -17.25
C HIS A 230 -7.72 24.35 -18.67
N VAL A 231 -9.03 24.22 -18.88
CA VAL A 231 -9.64 24.54 -20.18
C VAL A 231 -10.08 25.98 -20.12
N ASP A 232 -9.43 26.86 -20.87
CA ASP A 232 -9.85 28.25 -21.01
C ASP A 232 -11.18 28.32 -21.76
N ARG A 233 -12.13 29.07 -21.21
CA ARG A 233 -13.45 29.29 -21.82
C ARG A 233 -13.38 29.80 -23.28
N ALA A 234 -12.31 30.48 -23.64
CA ALA A 234 -12.07 30.98 -24.99
C ALA A 234 -11.95 29.90 -26.07
N MET A 235 -11.78 28.62 -25.71
CA MET A 235 -11.73 27.51 -26.66
C MET A 235 -13.12 27.06 -27.17
N PHE A 236 -14.21 27.52 -26.55
CA PHE A 236 -15.58 27.12 -26.90
C PHE A 236 -16.36 28.20 -27.66
N ASP A 237 -15.81 29.40 -27.84
CA ASP A 237 -16.44 30.56 -28.47
C ASP A 237 -16.00 30.77 -29.95
N SER A 238 -15.49 29.72 -30.60
CA SER A 238 -15.07 29.78 -32.02
C SER A 238 -15.89 28.89 -32.90
#